data_4f375885526008d60b7d72fab47f2e92
#
_entry.id   4f375885526008d60b7d72fab47f2e92
#
_cell.length_a   1.000
_cell.length_b   1.000
_cell.length_c   1.000
_cell.angle_alpha   90.00
_cell.angle_beta   90.00
_cell.angle_gamma   90.00
#
_symmetry.space_group_name_H-M   'P 1'
#
loop_
_entity.id
_entity.type
_entity.pdbx_description
1 polymer ?
#
loop_
_entity_poly.entity_id
_entity_poly.type
_entity_poly.pdbx_seq_one_letter_code
_entity_poly.pdbx_strand_id
1 'polypeptide(L)'
;PAAGICGSGLIDAVAVFLRAGIIDETGAFTDGEDAYPLTPEVSLTQKDIRMLQLAKSAICAGMLTLLEAGGLGAEGPDRLVIAGGFGSFLDLHSAACIGLYPPALEIRARTIGNAALAGASMMLLRGRYRQQAAALAELAETVDLSASPVFRENYVECMGFEAP
;
A
#
# COMPACT_ATOMS: atom_id res chain seq x y z
N PRO A 1 27.82 -4.63 1.96
CA PRO A 1 27.22 -3.51 2.67
C PRO A 1 25.91 -3.12 2.02
N ALA A 2 24.89 -2.70 2.81
CA ALA A 2 23.66 -2.18 2.28
C ALA A 2 23.93 -0.83 1.59
N ALA A 3 23.38 -0.64 0.39
CA ALA A 3 23.54 0.60 -0.38
C ALA A 3 22.26 1.47 -0.38
N GLY A 4 21.21 1.01 0.27
CA GLY A 4 19.92 1.68 0.36
C GLY A 4 18.85 0.77 0.99
N ILE A 5 17.62 1.28 1.07
CA ILE A 5 16.45 0.56 1.57
C ILE A 5 15.48 0.29 0.41
N CYS A 6 14.93 -0.91 0.33
CA CYS A 6 13.87 -1.22 -0.65
C CYS A 6 12.51 -0.73 -0.13
N GLY A 7 11.51 -0.67 -1.02
CA GLY A 7 10.19 -0.15 -0.66
C GLY A 7 9.49 -0.91 0.47
N SER A 8 9.57 -2.25 0.50
CA SER A 8 9.01 -3.05 1.60
C SER A 8 9.78 -2.79 2.91
N GLY A 9 11.10 -2.73 2.85
CA GLY A 9 11.92 -2.38 4.02
C GLY A 9 11.68 -0.97 4.54
N LEU A 10 11.33 -0.01 3.65
CA LEU A 10 10.93 1.33 4.07
C LEU A 10 9.61 1.30 4.88
N ILE A 11 8.63 0.51 4.43
CA ILE A 11 7.37 0.31 5.15
C ILE A 11 7.63 -0.31 6.53
N ASP A 12 8.46 -1.35 6.60
CA ASP A 12 8.81 -2.01 7.85
C ASP A 12 9.53 -1.07 8.81
N ALA A 13 10.49 -0.28 8.32
CA ALA A 13 11.23 0.68 9.12
C ALA A 13 10.29 1.76 9.71
N VAL A 14 9.38 2.32 8.90
CA VAL A 14 8.43 3.34 9.36
C VAL A 14 7.44 2.75 10.37
N ALA A 15 6.93 1.54 10.16
CA ALA A 15 6.09 0.86 11.13
C ALA A 15 6.80 0.62 12.48
N VAL A 16 8.10 0.30 12.44
CA VAL A 16 8.93 0.20 13.65
C VAL A 16 9.13 1.56 14.30
N PHE A 17 9.40 2.62 13.52
CA PHE A 17 9.62 3.97 14.04
C PHE A 17 8.38 4.52 14.74
N LEU A 18 7.19 4.29 14.20
CA LEU A 18 5.92 4.64 14.84
C LEU A 18 5.77 3.93 16.20
N ARG A 19 5.92 2.61 16.21
CA ARG A 19 5.79 1.82 17.45
C ARG A 19 6.83 2.16 18.51
N ALA A 20 8.02 2.57 18.09
CA ALA A 20 9.11 2.97 18.97
C ALA A 20 9.03 4.43 19.40
N GLY A 21 8.07 5.22 18.89
CA GLY A 21 7.97 6.65 19.15
C GLY A 21 9.12 7.47 18.58
N ILE A 22 9.83 6.95 17.57
CA ILE A 22 10.90 7.67 16.85
C ILE A 22 10.30 8.73 15.95
N ILE A 23 9.14 8.42 15.35
CA ILE A 23 8.29 9.38 14.65
C ILE A 23 6.91 9.42 15.29
N ASP A 24 6.24 10.54 15.20
CA ASP A 24 4.85 10.73 15.64
C ASP A 24 3.84 10.37 14.55
N GLU A 25 2.54 10.49 14.85
CA GLU A 25 1.44 10.24 13.93
C GLU A 25 1.42 11.17 12.73
N THR A 26 2.08 12.32 12.81
CA THR A 26 2.25 13.23 11.67
C THR A 26 3.41 12.82 10.78
N GLY A 27 4.22 11.85 11.23
CA GLY A 27 5.43 11.38 10.56
C GLY A 27 6.64 12.28 10.80
N ALA A 28 6.62 13.16 11.80
CA ALA A 28 7.78 13.95 12.20
C ALA A 28 8.67 13.15 13.16
N PHE A 29 9.99 13.30 13.05
CA PHE A 29 10.91 12.76 14.04
C PHE A 29 10.72 13.47 15.40
N THR A 30 10.57 12.70 16.47
CA THR A 30 10.23 13.22 17.81
C THR A 30 11.40 13.91 18.50
N ASP A 31 12.65 13.63 18.09
CA ASP A 31 13.87 14.28 18.57
C ASP A 31 14.22 15.57 17.85
N GLY A 32 13.46 15.93 16.79
CA GLY A 32 13.67 17.11 15.98
C GLY A 32 14.81 16.99 14.95
N GLU A 33 15.39 15.81 14.79
CA GLU A 33 16.37 15.55 13.75
C GLU A 33 15.71 15.35 12.38
N ASP A 34 16.47 15.54 11.32
CA ASP A 34 15.97 15.39 9.94
C ASP A 34 16.21 13.98 9.34
N ALA A 35 16.92 13.12 10.04
CA ALA A 35 17.28 11.79 9.59
C ALA A 35 17.59 10.83 10.73
N TYR A 36 17.27 9.54 10.54
CA TYR A 36 17.63 8.47 11.44
C TYR A 36 18.57 7.47 10.75
N PRO A 37 19.77 7.19 11.31
CA PRO A 37 20.72 6.25 10.73
C PRO A 37 20.26 4.81 10.93
N LEU A 38 20.11 4.05 9.84
CA LEU A 38 19.82 2.62 9.85
C LEU A 38 21.10 1.79 9.85
N THR A 39 22.09 2.25 9.10
CA THR A 39 23.47 1.73 9.05
C THR A 39 24.44 2.91 8.92
N PRO A 40 25.77 2.70 9.02
CA PRO A 40 26.72 3.80 8.79
C PRO A 40 26.56 4.51 7.44
N GLU A 41 26.06 3.79 6.41
CA GLU A 41 25.93 4.29 5.04
C GLU A 41 24.48 4.61 4.62
N VAL A 42 23.48 4.18 5.40
CA VAL A 42 22.06 4.32 5.03
C VAL A 42 21.28 4.99 6.14
N SER A 43 20.66 6.10 5.85
CA SER A 43 19.76 6.82 6.76
C SER A 43 18.36 6.94 6.14
N LEU A 44 17.35 7.01 6.99
CA LEU A 44 15.99 7.36 6.62
C LEU A 44 15.76 8.82 6.96
N THR A 45 15.44 9.63 5.97
CA THR A 45 15.26 11.08 6.13
C THR A 45 13.80 11.47 6.33
N GLN A 46 13.55 12.67 6.87
CA GLN A 46 12.20 13.23 6.96
C GLN A 46 11.53 13.31 5.58
N LYS A 47 12.32 13.57 4.54
CA LYS A 47 11.82 13.58 3.15
C LYS A 47 11.33 12.20 2.72
N ASP A 48 12.03 11.13 3.08
CA ASP A 48 11.62 9.75 2.73
C ASP A 48 10.31 9.39 3.42
N ILE A 49 10.13 9.79 4.70
CA ILE A 49 8.86 9.65 5.42
C ILE A 49 7.73 10.38 4.68
N ARG A 50 7.95 11.64 4.25
CA ARG A 50 6.95 12.42 3.51
C ARG A 50 6.58 11.78 2.17
N MET A 51 7.57 11.26 1.45
CA MET A 51 7.32 10.55 0.18
C MET A 51 6.49 9.28 0.40
N LEU A 52 6.77 8.53 1.48
CA LEU A 52 5.96 7.37 1.85
C LEU A 52 4.52 7.77 2.20
N GLN A 53 4.33 8.84 2.98
CA GLN A 53 2.99 9.35 3.32
C GLN A 53 2.17 9.68 2.07
N LEU A 54 2.74 10.37 1.10
CA LEU A 54 2.07 10.66 -0.18
C LEU A 54 1.68 9.38 -0.92
N ALA A 55 2.58 8.41 -0.99
CA ALA A 55 2.35 7.16 -1.71
C ALA A 55 1.27 6.30 -1.02
N LYS A 56 1.37 6.10 0.31
CA LYS A 56 0.41 5.29 1.07
C LYS A 56 -0.98 5.92 1.06
N SER A 57 -1.04 7.26 1.17
CA SER A 57 -2.28 8.03 1.13
C SER A 57 -3.03 7.81 -0.19
N ALA A 58 -2.32 7.88 -1.32
CA ALA A 58 -2.91 7.63 -2.63
C ALA A 58 -3.48 6.20 -2.76
N ILE A 59 -2.77 5.20 -2.22
CA ILE A 59 -3.20 3.81 -2.27
C ILE A 59 -4.43 3.59 -1.39
N CYS A 60 -4.38 4.04 -0.13
CA CYS A 60 -5.50 3.89 0.81
C CYS A 60 -6.74 4.64 0.33
N ALA A 61 -6.59 5.91 -0.06
CA ALA A 61 -7.69 6.71 -0.61
C ALA A 61 -8.31 6.10 -1.87
N GLY A 62 -7.47 5.54 -2.76
CA GLY A 62 -7.94 4.82 -3.93
C GLY A 62 -8.78 3.59 -3.57
N MET A 63 -8.34 2.81 -2.58
CA MET A 63 -9.11 1.68 -2.08
C MET A 63 -10.45 2.11 -1.48
N LEU A 64 -10.47 3.11 -0.60
CA LEU A 64 -11.70 3.63 0.01
C LEU A 64 -12.68 4.14 -1.05
N THR A 65 -12.19 4.86 -2.05
CA THR A 65 -13.01 5.35 -3.16
C THR A 65 -13.62 4.22 -3.99
N LEU A 66 -12.85 3.16 -4.25
CA LEU A 66 -13.34 1.99 -4.97
C LEU A 66 -14.35 1.19 -4.15
N LEU A 67 -14.18 1.06 -2.85
CA LEU A 67 -15.14 0.42 -1.95
C LEU A 67 -16.46 1.18 -1.95
N GLU A 68 -16.41 2.51 -1.87
CA GLU A 68 -17.61 3.35 -1.92
C GLU A 68 -18.31 3.27 -3.28
N ALA A 69 -17.57 3.38 -4.38
CA ALA A 69 -18.11 3.24 -5.73
C ALA A 69 -18.76 1.87 -5.97
N GLY A 70 -18.24 0.83 -5.34
CA GLY A 70 -18.81 -0.52 -5.34
C GLY A 70 -19.96 -0.74 -4.35
N GLY A 71 -20.36 0.28 -3.58
CA GLY A 71 -21.37 0.17 -2.53
C GLY A 71 -20.95 -0.68 -1.34
N LEU A 72 -19.63 -0.82 -1.10
CA LEU A 72 -19.05 -1.60 -0.02
C LEU A 72 -18.43 -0.67 1.03
N GLY A 73 -18.66 -0.97 2.31
CA GLY A 73 -17.88 -0.35 3.39
C GLY A 73 -16.49 -0.97 3.52
N ALA A 74 -15.63 -0.39 4.39
CA ALA A 74 -14.28 -0.91 4.64
C ALA A 74 -14.26 -2.37 5.12
N GLU A 75 -15.32 -2.82 5.79
CA GLU A 75 -15.49 -4.22 6.22
C GLU A 75 -16.15 -5.11 5.15
N GLY A 76 -16.56 -4.54 4.00
CA GLY A 76 -17.35 -5.22 2.98
C GLY A 76 -16.64 -6.30 2.18
N PRO A 77 -15.37 -6.16 1.74
CA PRO A 77 -14.73 -7.15 0.89
C PRO A 77 -14.34 -8.41 1.68
N ASP A 78 -14.59 -9.59 1.11
CA ASP A 78 -14.19 -10.87 1.71
C ASP A 78 -12.67 -11.05 1.75
N ARG A 79 -11.96 -10.41 0.85
CA ARG A 79 -10.52 -10.54 0.68
C ARG A 79 -9.89 -9.26 0.12
N LEU A 80 -8.73 -8.91 0.66
CA LEU A 80 -7.78 -7.99 0.06
C LEU A 80 -6.64 -8.78 -0.56
N VAL A 81 -6.47 -8.70 -1.88
CA VAL A 81 -5.42 -9.43 -2.60
C VAL A 81 -4.37 -8.44 -3.10
N ILE A 82 -3.14 -8.60 -2.59
CA ILE A 82 -1.99 -7.77 -2.97
C ILE A 82 -1.15 -8.56 -3.96
N ALA A 83 -1.05 -8.02 -5.18
CA ALA A 83 -0.32 -8.63 -6.29
C ALA A 83 0.86 -7.77 -6.71
N GLY A 84 1.88 -8.38 -7.29
CA GLY A 84 3.06 -7.72 -7.83
C GLY A 84 4.34 -8.06 -7.09
N GLY A 85 5.48 -7.72 -7.68
CA GLY A 85 6.80 -8.01 -7.11
C GLY A 85 7.03 -7.34 -5.75
N PHE A 86 6.57 -6.10 -5.59
CA PHE A 86 6.61 -5.38 -4.33
C PHE A 86 5.80 -6.11 -3.23
N GLY A 87 4.58 -6.53 -3.55
CA GLY A 87 3.70 -7.23 -2.61
C GLY A 87 4.25 -8.58 -2.12
N SER A 88 5.19 -9.21 -2.86
CA SER A 88 5.78 -10.50 -2.48
C SER A 88 6.62 -10.43 -1.20
N PHE A 89 7.16 -9.26 -0.88
CA PHE A 89 8.04 -9.03 0.27
C PHE A 89 7.44 -8.07 1.29
N LEU A 90 6.17 -7.70 1.11
CA LEU A 90 5.47 -6.78 1.99
C LEU A 90 5.03 -7.53 3.26
N ASP A 91 5.43 -7.04 4.42
CA ASP A 91 4.83 -7.43 5.68
C ASP A 91 3.44 -6.78 5.81
N LEU A 92 2.41 -7.62 5.94
CA LEU A 92 1.02 -7.16 5.95
C LEU A 92 0.68 -6.37 7.21
N HIS A 93 1.30 -6.73 8.33
CA HIS A 93 1.09 -6.02 9.60
C HIS A 93 1.74 -4.63 9.56
N SER A 94 2.98 -4.53 9.08
CA SER A 94 3.66 -3.25 8.88
C SER A 94 2.88 -2.35 7.93
N ALA A 95 2.35 -2.91 6.84
CA ALA A 95 1.54 -2.18 5.87
C ALA A 95 0.22 -1.65 6.46
N ALA A 96 -0.47 -2.45 7.26
CA ALA A 96 -1.66 -2.02 7.99
C ALA A 96 -1.32 -0.95 9.04
N CYS A 97 -0.23 -1.15 9.80
CA CYS A 97 0.23 -0.25 10.84
C CYS A 97 0.50 1.18 10.33
N ILE A 98 1.05 1.31 9.12
CA ILE A 98 1.27 2.63 8.51
C ILE A 98 0.04 3.18 7.75
N GLY A 99 -1.07 2.44 7.70
CA GLY A 99 -2.26 2.83 6.94
C GLY A 99 -2.07 2.77 5.41
N LEU A 100 -1.31 1.81 4.88
CA LEU A 100 -1.20 1.57 3.44
C LEU A 100 -2.53 1.11 2.86
N TYR A 101 -3.33 0.43 3.66
CA TYR A 101 -4.71 0.05 3.41
C TYR A 101 -5.50 0.10 4.74
N PRO A 102 -6.84 0.16 4.71
CA PRO A 102 -7.64 0.18 5.93
C PRO A 102 -7.28 -0.98 6.87
N PRO A 103 -6.91 -0.74 8.15
CA PRO A 103 -6.48 -1.79 9.09
C PRO A 103 -7.51 -2.91 9.27
N ALA A 104 -8.79 -2.61 9.16
CA ALA A 104 -9.88 -3.59 9.21
C ALA A 104 -9.76 -4.72 8.15
N LEU A 105 -8.99 -4.48 7.08
CA LEU A 105 -8.75 -5.46 6.02
C LEU A 105 -7.53 -6.35 6.26
N GLU A 106 -6.71 -6.12 7.29
CA GLU A 106 -5.47 -6.87 7.54
C GLU A 106 -5.73 -8.37 7.63
N ILE A 107 -6.72 -8.79 8.42
CA ILE A 107 -7.05 -10.21 8.60
C ILE A 107 -7.47 -10.92 7.31
N ARG A 108 -7.94 -10.15 6.33
CA ARG A 108 -8.40 -10.62 5.01
C ARG A 108 -7.36 -10.43 3.92
N ALA A 109 -6.23 -9.76 4.24
CA ALA A 109 -5.16 -9.48 3.31
C ALA A 109 -4.35 -10.74 2.98
N ARG A 110 -4.00 -10.91 1.70
CA ARG A 110 -3.15 -12.01 1.20
C ARG A 110 -2.27 -11.49 0.08
N THR A 111 -1.04 -11.93 0.06
CA THR A 111 -0.12 -11.68 -1.06
C THR A 111 -0.15 -12.87 -2.01
N ILE A 112 -0.14 -12.60 -3.32
CA ILE A 112 -0.14 -13.64 -4.38
C ILE A 112 1.05 -13.54 -5.33
N GLY A 113 2.05 -12.73 -4.98
CA GLY A 113 3.26 -12.58 -5.77
C GLY A 113 3.02 -11.93 -7.14
N ASN A 114 3.83 -12.30 -8.14
CA ASN A 114 3.74 -11.73 -9.48
C ASN A 114 2.57 -12.33 -10.28
N ALA A 115 1.36 -11.85 -10.01
CA ALA A 115 0.14 -12.30 -10.68
C ALA A 115 0.14 -12.01 -12.17
N ALA A 116 0.79 -10.92 -12.63
CA ALA A 116 0.89 -10.61 -14.05
C ALA A 116 1.67 -11.68 -14.81
N LEU A 117 2.81 -12.12 -14.27
CA LEU A 117 3.60 -13.22 -14.84
C LEU A 117 2.82 -14.54 -14.82
N ALA A 118 2.16 -14.84 -13.71
CA ALA A 118 1.34 -16.04 -13.59
C ALA A 118 0.21 -16.04 -14.62
N GLY A 119 -0.53 -14.94 -14.77
CA GLY A 119 -1.60 -14.78 -15.74
C GLY A 119 -1.09 -14.92 -17.19
N ALA A 120 0.02 -14.26 -17.53
CA ALA A 120 0.65 -14.39 -18.85
C ALA A 120 1.04 -15.85 -19.14
N SER A 121 1.63 -16.54 -18.18
CA SER A 121 2.00 -17.95 -18.31
C SER A 121 0.77 -18.85 -18.53
N MET A 122 -0.31 -18.62 -17.80
CA MET A 122 -1.58 -19.33 -17.98
C MET A 122 -2.15 -19.13 -19.40
N MET A 123 -2.15 -17.90 -19.91
CA MET A 123 -2.62 -17.58 -21.25
C MET A 123 -1.77 -18.19 -22.36
N LEU A 124 -0.45 -18.37 -22.13
CA LEU A 124 0.44 -19.06 -23.04
C LEU A 124 0.17 -20.57 -23.07
N LEU A 125 -0.06 -21.17 -21.91
CA LEU A 125 -0.24 -22.61 -21.79
C LEU A 125 -1.59 -23.11 -22.32
N ARG A 126 -2.67 -22.31 -22.22
CA ARG A 126 -4.02 -22.75 -22.62
C ARG A 126 -4.84 -21.62 -23.21
N GLY A 127 -5.30 -21.78 -24.44
CA GLY A 127 -6.11 -20.79 -25.17
C GLY A 127 -7.40 -20.35 -24.44
N ARG A 128 -8.01 -21.23 -23.63
CA ARG A 128 -9.19 -20.89 -22.83
C ARG A 128 -8.95 -19.72 -21.87
N TYR A 129 -7.74 -19.58 -21.31
CA TYR A 129 -7.44 -18.46 -20.39
C TYR A 129 -7.37 -17.12 -21.12
N ARG A 130 -7.02 -17.11 -22.41
CA ARG A 130 -7.08 -15.89 -23.23
C ARG A 130 -8.52 -15.43 -23.43
N GLN A 131 -9.43 -16.37 -23.68
CA GLN A 131 -10.86 -16.05 -23.82
C GLN A 131 -11.46 -15.55 -22.49
N GLN A 132 -11.09 -16.18 -21.36
CA GLN A 132 -11.51 -15.74 -20.03
C GLN A 132 -10.95 -14.34 -19.69
N ALA A 133 -9.69 -14.07 -20.01
CA ALA A 133 -9.09 -12.75 -19.80
C ALA A 133 -9.77 -11.67 -20.64
N ALA A 134 -10.11 -11.95 -21.91
CA ALA A 134 -10.86 -11.03 -22.75
C ALA A 134 -12.26 -10.73 -22.16
N ALA A 135 -12.99 -11.75 -21.76
CA ALA A 135 -14.30 -11.57 -21.13
C ALA A 135 -14.24 -10.77 -19.83
N LEU A 136 -13.19 -10.99 -19.00
CA LEU A 136 -12.98 -10.20 -17.78
C LEU A 136 -12.65 -8.74 -18.09
N ALA A 137 -11.88 -8.49 -19.15
CA ALA A 137 -11.55 -7.13 -19.57
C ALA A 137 -12.78 -6.33 -20.06
N GLU A 138 -13.77 -7.00 -20.67
CA GLU A 138 -15.02 -6.40 -21.07
C GLU A 138 -15.92 -6.02 -19.89
N LEU A 139 -15.76 -6.69 -18.74
CA LEU A 139 -16.50 -6.42 -17.52
C LEU A 139 -15.82 -5.36 -16.62
N ALA A 140 -14.57 -5.01 -16.93
CA ALA A 140 -13.80 -4.08 -16.11
C ALA A 140 -14.28 -2.63 -16.36
N GLU A 141 -14.60 -1.94 -15.29
CA GLU A 141 -14.93 -0.52 -15.29
C GLU A 141 -13.76 0.31 -14.74
N THR A 142 -13.60 1.52 -15.27
CA THR A 142 -12.56 2.46 -14.81
C THR A 142 -13.20 3.53 -13.95
N VAL A 143 -12.65 3.75 -12.76
CA VAL A 143 -13.03 4.86 -11.86
C VAL A 143 -11.98 5.95 -11.99
N ASP A 144 -12.39 7.17 -12.40
CA ASP A 144 -11.50 8.32 -12.42
C ASP A 144 -11.34 8.90 -10.99
N LEU A 145 -10.25 8.51 -10.35
CA LEU A 145 -9.93 8.98 -8.99
C LEU A 145 -9.65 10.49 -8.96
N SER A 146 -9.09 11.07 -10.02
CA SER A 146 -8.71 12.49 -10.07
C SER A 146 -9.92 13.41 -10.01
N ALA A 147 -11.05 12.99 -10.58
CA ALA A 147 -12.31 13.70 -10.56
C ALA A 147 -13.14 13.47 -9.29
N SER A 148 -12.81 12.47 -8.47
CA SER A 148 -13.58 12.07 -7.29
C SER A 148 -13.36 13.03 -6.11
N PRO A 149 -14.42 13.68 -5.56
CA PRO A 149 -14.33 14.39 -4.30
C PRO A 149 -13.94 13.47 -3.14
N VAL A 150 -14.50 12.28 -3.09
CA VAL A 150 -14.23 11.23 -2.09
C VAL A 150 -12.76 10.85 -2.05
N PHE A 151 -12.12 10.70 -3.22
CA PHE A 151 -10.69 10.44 -3.29
C PHE A 151 -9.88 11.58 -2.67
N ARG A 152 -10.23 12.84 -2.96
CA ARG A 152 -9.50 14.00 -2.43
C ARG A 152 -9.62 14.12 -0.91
N GLU A 153 -10.81 13.87 -0.36
CA GLU A 153 -11.06 13.88 1.08
C GLU A 153 -10.25 12.76 1.76
N ASN A 154 -10.41 11.53 1.32
CA ASN A 154 -9.66 10.38 1.84
C ASN A 154 -8.15 10.54 1.67
N TYR A 155 -7.69 11.17 0.57
CA TYR A 155 -6.27 11.39 0.36
C TYR A 155 -5.63 12.26 1.45
N VAL A 156 -6.34 13.29 1.90
CA VAL A 156 -5.88 14.15 3.00
C VAL A 156 -5.94 13.40 4.33
N GLU A 157 -7.04 12.70 4.60
CA GLU A 157 -7.22 11.94 5.85
C GLU A 157 -6.19 10.81 5.99
N CYS A 158 -5.89 10.11 4.90
CA CYS A 158 -4.89 9.04 4.90
C CYS A 158 -3.43 9.54 4.95
N MET A 159 -3.15 10.85 5.02
CA MET A 159 -1.77 11.37 5.10
C MET A 159 -1.09 11.04 6.42
N GLY A 160 -1.80 11.15 7.53
CA GLY A 160 -1.30 10.78 8.84
C GLY A 160 -1.02 9.28 8.95
N PHE A 161 -0.22 8.89 9.92
CA PHE A 161 -0.12 7.51 10.35
C PHE A 161 -1.16 7.28 11.44
N GLU A 162 -1.89 6.17 11.36
CA GLU A 162 -2.80 5.83 12.44
C GLU A 162 -2.00 5.51 13.70
N ALA A 163 -2.49 5.98 14.86
CA ALA A 163 -1.90 5.62 16.15
C ALA A 163 -1.99 4.09 16.36
N PRO A 164 -0.98 3.46 16.97
CA PRO A 164 -0.96 2.02 17.20
C PRO A 164 -2.07 1.54 18.13
#